data_7ed841bf38ed8917cca1f70052ad642d
#
_entry.id   7ed841bf38ed8917cca1f70052ad642d
#
_cell.length_a   1.000
_cell.length_b   1.000
_cell.length_c   1.000
_cell.angle_alpha   90.00
_cell.angle_beta   90.00
_cell.angle_gamma   90.00
#
_symmetry.space_group_name_H-M   'P 1'
#
loop_
_entity.id
_entity.type
_entity.pdbx_description
1 polymer ?
#
loop_
_entity_poly.entity_id
_entity_poly.type
_entity_poly.pdbx_seq_one_letter_code
_entity_poly.pdbx_strand_id
1 'polypeptide(L)'
;MLIGLDFDNTIVCYDKAIAQLAETLPDLPADLPRTKLALRDFLRGADREPEWTAFQGAIYGPGMTFAEPFPQALEVMQTLKDMGHSLCIVSHRSLRPYAGPAYDLHAAAQGWVQERLSCIGLVQNASAFFYETREEKIAAVSALGCKVFLDDLPEVLGDEHFPQTCQAILFDPEKSHMQSKHTRITHWSELPMLISGQA
;
A
#
# COMPACT_ATOMS: atom_id res chain seq x y z
N MET A 1 -12.64 -17.57 4.23
CA MET A 1 -11.74 -17.53 3.05
C MET A 1 -10.52 -16.69 3.34
N LEU A 2 -9.43 -16.80 2.52
CA LEU A 2 -8.26 -15.95 2.61
C LEU A 2 -8.44 -14.68 1.77
N ILE A 3 -8.26 -13.52 2.38
CA ILE A 3 -8.28 -12.20 1.75
C ILE A 3 -6.85 -11.67 1.75
N GLY A 4 -6.32 -11.41 0.57
CA GLY A 4 -5.03 -10.76 0.40
C GLY A 4 -5.22 -9.25 0.30
N LEU A 5 -4.32 -8.52 0.92
CA LEU A 5 -4.30 -7.06 0.96
C LEU A 5 -2.93 -6.58 0.49
N ASP A 6 -2.90 -5.64 -0.42
CA ASP A 6 -1.68 -4.88 -0.67
C ASP A 6 -1.35 -3.98 0.53
N PHE A 7 -0.13 -3.50 0.59
CA PHE A 7 0.38 -2.73 1.71
C PHE A 7 0.46 -1.22 1.41
N ASP A 8 1.25 -0.84 0.41
CA ASP A 8 1.55 0.55 0.09
C ASP A 8 0.34 1.23 -0.59
N ASN A 9 -0.11 2.37 -0.07
CA ASN A 9 -1.30 3.11 -0.52
C ASN A 9 -2.62 2.31 -0.50
N THR A 10 -2.61 1.12 0.08
CA THR A 10 -3.81 0.30 0.31
C THR A 10 -4.14 0.22 1.80
N ILE A 11 -3.30 -0.43 2.62
CA ILE A 11 -3.43 -0.39 4.08
C ILE A 11 -2.79 0.89 4.62
N VAL A 12 -1.60 1.24 4.12
CA VAL A 12 -0.77 2.34 4.62
C VAL A 12 -1.00 3.61 3.81
N CYS A 13 -1.36 4.69 4.50
CA CYS A 13 -1.43 6.05 4.00
C CYS A 13 -0.13 6.79 4.36
N TYR A 14 0.53 7.36 3.37
CA TYR A 14 1.81 8.06 3.52
C TYR A 14 1.69 9.58 3.66
N ASP A 15 0.49 10.16 3.63
CA ASP A 15 0.29 11.60 3.60
C ASP A 15 0.98 12.31 4.76
N LYS A 16 0.86 11.77 5.97
CA LYS A 16 1.50 12.32 7.16
C LYS A 16 3.03 12.19 7.11
N ALA A 17 3.53 11.04 6.65
CA ALA A 17 4.98 10.83 6.45
C ALA A 17 5.54 11.81 5.42
N ILE A 18 4.83 12.01 4.31
CA ILE A 18 5.20 12.95 3.25
C ILE A 18 5.23 14.38 3.81
N ALA A 19 4.19 14.80 4.51
CA ALA A 19 4.11 16.13 5.08
C ALA A 19 5.25 16.39 6.07
N GLN A 20 5.54 15.44 6.97
CA GLN A 20 6.61 15.55 7.96
C GLN A 20 8.00 15.59 7.31
N LEU A 21 8.27 14.71 6.36
CA LEU A 21 9.56 14.64 5.70
C LEU A 21 9.78 15.77 4.69
N ALA A 22 8.72 16.34 4.11
CA ALA A 22 8.82 17.47 3.20
C ALA A 22 9.54 18.68 3.85
N GLU A 23 9.40 18.83 5.16
CA GLU A 23 10.09 19.90 5.91
C GLU A 23 11.63 19.75 5.92
N THR A 24 12.13 18.58 5.52
CA THR A 24 13.58 18.34 5.37
C THR A 24 14.12 18.66 3.98
N LEU A 25 13.24 18.88 3.00
CA LEU A 25 13.63 19.23 1.64
C LEU A 25 13.97 20.72 1.55
N PRO A 26 15.15 21.08 0.99
CA PRO A 26 15.53 22.48 0.83
C PRO A 26 14.69 23.17 -0.25
N ASP A 27 14.56 24.49 -0.12
CA ASP A 27 14.03 25.39 -1.15
C ASP A 27 12.63 25.04 -1.67
N LEU A 28 11.77 24.47 -0.82
CA LEU A 28 10.37 24.29 -1.16
C LEU A 28 9.59 25.61 -0.97
N PRO A 29 8.76 26.03 -1.93
CA PRO A 29 7.85 27.15 -1.75
C PRO A 29 6.94 26.95 -0.53
N ALA A 30 6.68 28.02 0.22
CA ALA A 30 5.86 27.94 1.43
C ALA A 30 4.42 27.54 1.13
N ASP A 31 3.91 27.91 -0.03
CA ASP A 31 2.56 27.64 -0.53
C ASP A 31 2.43 26.32 -1.30
N LEU A 32 3.55 25.59 -1.53
CA LEU A 32 3.50 24.28 -2.20
C LEU A 32 2.80 23.25 -1.30
N PRO A 33 1.72 22.58 -1.78
CA PRO A 33 1.07 21.53 -1.02
C PRO A 33 2.04 20.39 -0.67
N ARG A 34 2.02 19.93 0.58
CA ARG A 34 2.87 18.83 1.07
C ARG A 34 2.25 17.47 0.73
N THR A 35 1.87 17.28 -0.53
CA THR A 35 1.33 16.04 -1.09
C THR A 35 2.34 15.36 -2.01
N LYS A 36 2.21 14.04 -2.17
CA LYS A 36 3.10 13.24 -3.05
C LYS A 36 3.15 13.81 -4.47
N LEU A 37 1.99 14.15 -5.03
CA LEU A 37 1.88 14.66 -6.39
C LEU A 37 2.56 16.03 -6.54
N ALA A 38 2.23 16.97 -5.65
CA ALA A 38 2.76 18.33 -5.74
C ALA A 38 4.28 18.37 -5.56
N LEU A 39 4.81 17.61 -4.57
CA LEU A 39 6.26 17.52 -4.34
C LEU A 39 6.99 16.86 -5.52
N ARG A 40 6.44 15.77 -6.06
CA ARG A 40 6.99 15.11 -7.24
C ARG A 40 7.08 16.07 -8.43
N ASP A 41 5.96 16.73 -8.74
CA ASP A 41 5.86 17.58 -9.93
C ASP A 41 6.74 18.82 -9.78
N PHE A 42 6.84 19.39 -8.57
CA PHE A 42 7.76 20.49 -8.28
C PHE A 42 9.24 20.08 -8.45
N LEU A 43 9.64 18.97 -7.81
CA LEU A 43 11.04 18.54 -7.88
C LEU A 43 11.44 18.13 -9.29
N ARG A 44 10.57 17.44 -10.03
CA ARG A 44 10.81 17.10 -11.43
C ARG A 44 10.86 18.31 -12.33
N GLY A 45 9.95 19.27 -12.15
CA GLY A 45 9.94 20.52 -12.89
C GLY A 45 11.17 21.40 -12.64
N ALA A 46 11.87 21.20 -11.54
CA ALA A 46 13.11 21.86 -11.15
C ALA A 46 14.38 21.04 -11.48
N ASP A 47 14.28 19.97 -12.28
CA ASP A 47 15.37 19.02 -12.61
C ASP A 47 16.02 18.36 -11.38
N ARG A 48 15.23 18.17 -10.29
CA ARG A 48 15.65 17.59 -9.01
C ARG A 48 15.15 16.12 -8.85
N GLU A 49 15.08 15.35 -9.94
CA GLU A 49 14.65 13.94 -9.90
C GLU A 49 15.45 13.07 -8.90
N PRO A 50 16.80 13.23 -8.75
CA PRO A 50 17.53 12.46 -7.74
C PRO A 50 17.07 12.74 -6.31
N GLU A 51 16.67 13.98 -6.01
CA GLU A 51 16.14 14.35 -4.69
C GLU A 51 14.75 13.73 -4.47
N TRP A 52 13.90 13.75 -5.49
CA TRP A 52 12.61 13.06 -5.44
C TRP A 52 12.78 11.56 -5.16
N THR A 53 13.71 10.91 -5.86
CA THR A 53 13.98 9.48 -5.68
C THR A 53 14.53 9.18 -4.27
N ALA A 54 15.45 10.00 -3.77
CA ALA A 54 15.95 9.86 -2.40
C ALA A 54 14.86 10.13 -1.35
N PHE A 55 13.98 11.09 -1.60
CA PHE A 55 12.83 11.40 -0.75
C PHE A 55 11.84 10.25 -0.67
N GLN A 56 11.56 9.58 -1.80
CA GLN A 56 10.77 8.34 -1.79
C GLN A 56 11.41 7.27 -0.89
N GLY A 57 12.73 7.08 -0.98
CA GLY A 57 13.45 6.17 -0.10
C GLY A 57 13.29 6.52 1.39
N ALA A 58 13.30 7.82 1.71
CA ALA A 58 13.08 8.27 3.08
C ALA A 58 11.62 8.03 3.55
N ILE A 59 10.62 8.22 2.69
CA ILE A 59 9.22 7.94 3.00
C ILE A 59 9.02 6.46 3.34
N TYR A 60 9.49 5.57 2.47
CA TYR A 60 9.29 4.12 2.60
C TYR A 60 10.26 3.44 3.58
N GLY A 61 11.28 4.14 4.03
CA GLY A 61 12.24 3.73 5.06
C GLY A 61 11.90 4.34 6.42
N PRO A 62 12.68 5.31 6.92
CA PRO A 62 12.47 5.90 8.25
C PRO A 62 11.11 6.61 8.38
N GLY A 63 10.52 7.09 7.28
CA GLY A 63 9.21 7.74 7.24
C GLY A 63 8.06 6.83 7.66
N MET A 64 8.25 5.50 7.63
CA MET A 64 7.25 4.54 8.10
C MET A 64 6.78 4.82 9.53
N THR A 65 7.60 5.45 10.36
CA THR A 65 7.21 5.84 11.73
C THR A 65 6.06 6.86 11.77
N PHE A 66 5.91 7.64 10.70
CA PHE A 66 4.85 8.65 10.55
C PHE A 66 3.68 8.16 9.69
N ALA A 67 3.86 7.04 8.99
CA ALA A 67 2.81 6.48 8.14
C ALA A 67 1.68 5.91 9.02
N GLU A 68 0.44 6.13 8.60
CA GLU A 68 -0.75 5.71 9.31
C GLU A 68 -1.59 4.74 8.46
N PRO A 69 -2.44 3.90 9.04
CA PRO A 69 -3.39 3.15 8.26
C PRO A 69 -4.39 4.10 7.59
N PHE A 70 -4.90 3.74 6.41
CA PHE A 70 -6.04 4.45 5.83
C PHE A 70 -7.21 4.49 6.80
N PRO A 71 -8.06 5.55 6.74
CA PRO A 71 -9.27 5.63 7.57
C PRO A 71 -10.12 4.36 7.46
N GLN A 72 -10.52 3.83 8.60
CA GLN A 72 -11.34 2.62 8.76
C GLN A 72 -10.66 1.30 8.33
N ALA A 73 -9.40 1.30 7.87
CA ALA A 73 -8.73 0.06 7.44
C ALA A 73 -8.68 -0.97 8.58
N LEU A 74 -8.27 -0.56 9.79
CA LEU A 74 -8.13 -1.47 10.93
C LEU A 74 -9.48 -2.02 11.39
N GLU A 75 -10.50 -1.18 11.46
CA GLU A 75 -11.86 -1.57 11.86
C GLU A 75 -12.47 -2.56 10.86
N VAL A 76 -12.26 -2.32 9.56
CA VAL A 76 -12.74 -3.23 8.51
C VAL A 76 -11.96 -4.54 8.52
N MET A 77 -10.65 -4.51 8.69
CA MET A 77 -9.84 -5.74 8.84
C MET A 77 -10.33 -6.57 10.04
N GLN A 78 -10.67 -5.94 11.17
CA GLN A 78 -11.26 -6.63 12.31
C GLN A 78 -12.63 -7.21 11.96
N THR A 79 -13.49 -6.44 11.31
CA THR A 79 -14.81 -6.92 10.85
C THR A 79 -14.69 -8.16 9.96
N LEU A 80 -13.75 -8.16 9.01
CA LEU A 80 -13.51 -9.31 8.13
C LEU A 80 -13.07 -10.55 8.93
N LYS A 81 -12.23 -10.38 9.95
CA LYS A 81 -11.84 -11.48 10.84
C LYS A 81 -13.02 -12.00 11.66
N ASP A 82 -13.86 -11.12 12.19
CA ASP A 82 -15.06 -11.49 12.95
C ASP A 82 -16.08 -12.24 12.08
N MET A 83 -16.09 -11.96 10.77
CA MET A 83 -16.85 -12.72 9.75
C MET A 83 -16.22 -14.10 9.43
N GLY A 84 -15.11 -14.46 10.07
CA GLY A 84 -14.43 -15.75 9.89
C GLY A 84 -13.47 -15.80 8.70
N HIS A 85 -13.03 -14.65 8.19
CA HIS A 85 -12.01 -14.60 7.13
C HIS A 85 -10.60 -14.55 7.72
N SER A 86 -9.63 -15.07 6.96
CA SER A 86 -8.20 -14.92 7.24
C SER A 86 -7.63 -13.80 6.37
N LEU A 87 -6.68 -13.04 6.91
CA LEU A 87 -6.03 -11.94 6.21
C LEU A 87 -4.55 -12.23 5.99
N CYS A 88 -4.02 -11.88 4.84
CA CYS A 88 -2.58 -11.80 4.58
C CYS A 88 -2.24 -10.51 3.83
N ILE A 89 -1.00 -10.06 3.98
CA ILE A 89 -0.45 -8.93 3.23
C ILE A 89 0.47 -9.50 2.15
N VAL A 90 0.29 -9.04 0.92
CA VAL A 90 1.15 -9.40 -0.22
C VAL A 90 1.46 -8.12 -1.00
N SER A 91 2.65 -7.61 -0.83
CA SER A 91 3.08 -6.35 -1.45
C SER A 91 4.35 -6.51 -2.26
N HIS A 92 4.61 -5.59 -3.19
CA HIS A 92 5.89 -5.52 -3.88
C HIS A 92 6.52 -4.16 -3.67
N ARG A 93 7.78 -4.17 -3.29
CA ARG A 93 8.61 -2.98 -3.08
C ARG A 93 10.08 -3.35 -3.16
N SER A 94 10.92 -2.45 -3.65
CA SER A 94 12.35 -2.70 -3.68
C SER A 94 12.91 -2.91 -2.27
N LEU A 95 13.91 -3.77 -2.13
CA LEU A 95 14.60 -4.00 -0.85
C LEU A 95 15.34 -2.74 -0.39
N ARG A 96 15.89 -1.96 -1.35
CA ARG A 96 16.66 -0.75 -1.11
C ARG A 96 16.13 0.40 -1.96
N PRO A 97 16.23 1.66 -1.49
CA PRO A 97 15.94 2.82 -2.33
C PRO A 97 16.86 2.89 -3.55
N TYR A 98 16.33 3.43 -4.66
CA TYR A 98 17.12 3.66 -5.88
C TYR A 98 18.11 4.83 -5.75
N ALA A 99 17.95 5.72 -4.77
CA ALA A 99 18.85 6.81 -4.45
C ALA A 99 18.78 7.15 -2.95
N GLY A 100 19.83 7.85 -2.47
CA GLY A 100 19.93 8.24 -1.07
C GLY A 100 20.49 7.11 -0.17
N PRO A 101 20.28 7.19 1.15
CA PRO A 101 20.74 6.19 2.10
C PRO A 101 20.11 4.81 1.84
N ALA A 102 20.90 3.75 2.03
CA ALA A 102 20.51 2.37 1.76
C ALA A 102 19.63 1.79 2.88
N TYR A 103 18.46 2.36 3.10
CA TYR A 103 17.48 1.86 4.07
C TYR A 103 17.02 0.44 3.67
N ASP A 104 16.73 -0.40 4.66
CA ASP A 104 16.04 -1.67 4.44
C ASP A 104 14.53 -1.42 4.44
N LEU A 105 13.95 -1.34 3.24
CA LEU A 105 12.53 -1.00 3.07
C LEU A 105 11.61 -2.15 3.46
N HIS A 106 12.07 -3.41 3.30
CA HIS A 106 11.31 -4.58 3.76
C HIS A 106 11.27 -4.62 5.28
N ALA A 107 12.41 -4.40 5.96
CA ALA A 107 12.46 -4.34 7.42
C ALA A 107 11.59 -3.19 7.98
N ALA A 108 11.58 -2.02 7.32
CA ALA A 108 10.74 -0.90 7.72
C ALA A 108 9.24 -1.24 7.62
N ALA A 109 8.81 -1.87 6.52
CA ALA A 109 7.43 -2.33 6.36
C ALA A 109 7.06 -3.40 7.37
N GLN A 110 7.95 -4.38 7.60
CA GLN A 110 7.73 -5.45 8.57
C GLN A 110 7.60 -4.91 10.01
N GLY A 111 8.41 -3.90 10.35
CA GLY A 111 8.32 -3.18 11.63
C GLY A 111 6.95 -2.52 11.80
N TRP A 112 6.48 -1.82 10.78
CA TRP A 112 5.16 -1.20 10.79
C TRP A 112 4.03 -2.23 10.97
N VAL A 113 4.09 -3.36 10.25
CA VAL A 113 3.13 -4.47 10.41
C VAL A 113 3.15 -4.99 11.86
N GLN A 114 4.33 -5.17 12.44
CA GLN A 114 4.46 -5.63 13.82
C GLN A 114 3.82 -4.64 14.80
N GLU A 115 4.09 -3.36 14.64
CA GLU A 115 3.64 -2.31 15.56
C GLU A 115 2.15 -1.98 15.43
N ARG A 116 1.62 -2.01 14.22
CA ARG A 116 0.27 -1.53 13.94
C ARG A 116 -0.78 -2.64 13.77
N LEU A 117 -0.38 -3.81 13.28
CA LEU A 117 -1.31 -4.89 12.95
C LEU A 117 -1.12 -6.13 13.83
N SER A 118 0.12 -6.58 14.00
CA SER A 118 0.38 -7.83 14.74
C SER A 118 0.16 -7.67 16.24
N CYS A 119 0.51 -6.52 16.81
CA CYS A 119 0.31 -6.24 18.24
C CYS A 119 -1.17 -6.25 18.66
N ILE A 120 -2.10 -5.98 17.74
CA ILE A 120 -3.56 -6.04 17.93
C ILE A 120 -4.19 -7.28 17.30
N GLY A 121 -3.38 -8.20 16.78
CA GLY A 121 -3.82 -9.49 16.25
C GLY A 121 -4.53 -9.45 14.89
N LEU A 122 -4.46 -8.34 14.15
CA LEU A 122 -5.11 -8.25 12.83
C LEU A 122 -4.42 -9.10 11.78
N VAL A 123 -3.10 -8.99 11.68
CA VAL A 123 -2.26 -9.79 10.78
C VAL A 123 -1.02 -10.23 11.55
N GLN A 124 -0.62 -11.49 11.42
CA GLN A 124 0.64 -11.94 11.98
C GLN A 124 1.80 -11.57 11.04
N ASN A 125 2.99 -11.29 11.58
CA ASN A 125 4.17 -11.02 10.75
C ASN A 125 4.46 -12.14 9.74
N ALA A 126 4.24 -13.39 10.13
CA ALA A 126 4.40 -14.56 9.24
C ALA A 126 3.38 -14.60 8.08
N SER A 127 2.38 -13.73 8.09
CA SER A 127 1.37 -13.59 7.02
C SER A 127 1.51 -12.28 6.26
N ALA A 128 2.65 -11.57 6.39
CA ALA A 128 2.99 -10.38 5.63
C ALA A 128 4.22 -10.67 4.76
N PHE A 129 4.02 -10.61 3.45
CA PHE A 129 5.00 -10.97 2.44
C PHE A 129 5.34 -9.76 1.59
N PHE A 130 6.63 -9.43 1.50
CA PHE A 130 7.16 -8.34 0.70
C PHE A 130 8.09 -8.90 -0.37
N TYR A 131 7.78 -8.64 -1.62
CA TYR A 131 8.51 -9.10 -2.79
C TYR A 131 9.18 -7.92 -3.48
N GLU A 132 10.17 -8.16 -4.33
CA GLU A 132 10.84 -7.09 -5.06
C GLU A 132 10.14 -6.76 -6.38
N THR A 133 9.40 -7.70 -6.95
CA THR A 133 8.75 -7.52 -8.24
C THR A 133 7.24 -7.74 -8.19
N ARG A 134 6.54 -7.15 -9.16
CA ARG A 134 5.10 -7.35 -9.35
C ARG A 134 4.76 -8.79 -9.68
N GLU A 135 5.59 -9.42 -10.50
CA GLU A 135 5.45 -10.82 -10.92
C GLU A 135 5.48 -11.77 -9.72
N GLU A 136 6.44 -11.56 -8.80
CA GLU A 136 6.53 -12.33 -7.55
C GLU A 136 5.31 -12.12 -6.66
N LYS A 137 4.82 -10.87 -6.53
CA LYS A 137 3.60 -10.55 -5.80
C LYS A 137 2.40 -11.32 -6.37
N ILE A 138 2.19 -11.28 -7.69
CA ILE A 138 1.08 -11.96 -8.35
C ILE A 138 1.17 -13.47 -8.19
N ALA A 139 2.36 -14.05 -8.36
CA ALA A 139 2.61 -15.46 -8.13
C ALA A 139 2.29 -15.86 -6.67
N ALA A 140 2.63 -15.02 -5.71
CA ALA A 140 2.32 -15.25 -4.29
C ALA A 140 0.81 -15.19 -4.00
N VAL A 141 0.07 -14.23 -4.57
CA VAL A 141 -1.40 -14.15 -4.47
C VAL A 141 -2.05 -15.46 -4.93
N SER A 142 -1.54 -16.02 -6.05
CA SER A 142 -1.99 -17.30 -6.58
C SER A 142 -1.62 -18.47 -5.67
N ALA A 143 -0.36 -18.56 -5.25
CA ALA A 143 0.16 -19.67 -4.43
C ALA A 143 -0.49 -19.73 -3.03
N LEU A 144 -0.79 -18.57 -2.43
CA LEU A 144 -1.50 -18.48 -1.16
C LEU A 144 -2.98 -18.84 -1.29
N GLY A 145 -3.53 -18.84 -2.50
CA GLY A 145 -4.93 -19.15 -2.76
C GLY A 145 -5.90 -18.06 -2.29
N CYS A 146 -5.49 -16.80 -2.38
CA CYS A 146 -6.34 -15.67 -2.07
C CYS A 146 -7.64 -15.73 -2.87
N LYS A 147 -8.77 -15.54 -2.22
CA LYS A 147 -10.09 -15.51 -2.88
C LYS A 147 -10.52 -14.10 -3.24
N VAL A 148 -10.02 -13.13 -2.52
CA VAL A 148 -10.16 -11.69 -2.77
C VAL A 148 -8.78 -11.07 -2.63
N PHE A 149 -8.47 -10.10 -3.47
CA PHE A 149 -7.24 -9.28 -3.37
C PHE A 149 -7.59 -7.81 -3.57
N LEU A 150 -7.23 -6.99 -2.58
CA LEU A 150 -7.38 -5.53 -2.58
C LEU A 150 -6.04 -4.88 -2.88
N ASP A 151 -5.99 -4.00 -3.89
CA ASP A 151 -4.76 -3.33 -4.36
C ASP A 151 -5.09 -1.94 -4.92
N ASP A 152 -4.18 -0.98 -4.82
CA ASP A 152 -4.33 0.37 -5.40
C ASP A 152 -3.88 0.46 -6.86
N LEU A 153 -3.22 -0.58 -7.40
CA LEU A 153 -2.64 -0.60 -8.73
C LEU A 153 -3.48 -1.44 -9.72
N PRO A 154 -4.20 -0.79 -10.67
CA PRO A 154 -4.97 -1.53 -11.67
C PRO A 154 -4.09 -2.43 -12.57
N GLU A 155 -2.81 -2.11 -12.75
CA GLU A 155 -1.86 -2.95 -13.50
C GLU A 155 -1.47 -4.24 -12.79
N VAL A 156 -1.59 -4.33 -11.47
CA VAL A 156 -1.44 -5.59 -10.71
C VAL A 156 -2.69 -6.45 -10.90
N LEU A 157 -3.86 -5.85 -10.70
CA LEU A 157 -5.14 -6.54 -10.76
C LEU A 157 -5.52 -7.00 -12.18
N GLY A 158 -5.03 -6.27 -13.20
CA GLY A 158 -5.27 -6.53 -14.62
C GLY A 158 -4.18 -7.33 -15.32
N ASP A 159 -3.17 -7.80 -14.60
CA ASP A 159 -2.08 -8.61 -15.17
C ASP A 159 -2.61 -9.94 -15.71
N GLU A 160 -2.09 -10.39 -16.83
CA GLU A 160 -2.52 -11.65 -17.48
C GLU A 160 -2.29 -12.89 -16.60
N HIS A 161 -1.33 -12.84 -15.67
CA HIS A 161 -1.02 -13.91 -14.72
C HIS A 161 -1.80 -13.78 -13.41
N PHE A 162 -2.63 -12.74 -13.24
CA PHE A 162 -3.44 -12.60 -12.03
C PHE A 162 -4.46 -13.75 -11.94
N PRO A 163 -4.60 -14.43 -10.77
CA PRO A 163 -5.41 -15.64 -10.67
C PRO A 163 -6.89 -15.36 -10.92
N GLN A 164 -7.46 -15.99 -11.95
CA GLN A 164 -8.87 -15.86 -12.35
C GLN A 164 -9.87 -16.29 -11.25
N THR A 165 -9.42 -17.06 -10.27
CA THR A 165 -10.22 -17.52 -9.13
C THR A 165 -10.17 -16.55 -7.94
N CYS A 166 -9.44 -15.44 -8.07
CA CYS A 166 -9.32 -14.38 -7.09
C CYS A 166 -10.10 -13.15 -7.55
N GLN A 167 -11.04 -12.68 -6.73
CA GLN A 167 -11.72 -11.42 -7.01
C GLN A 167 -10.76 -10.25 -6.82
N ALA A 168 -10.51 -9.52 -7.90
CA ALA A 168 -9.72 -8.30 -7.90
C ALA A 168 -10.58 -7.11 -7.48
N ILE A 169 -10.17 -6.38 -6.45
CA ILE A 169 -10.82 -5.16 -5.97
C ILE A 169 -9.79 -4.03 -5.98
N LEU A 170 -10.12 -2.94 -6.66
CA LEU A 170 -9.28 -1.75 -6.74
C LEU A 170 -9.63 -0.78 -5.61
N PHE A 171 -8.64 -0.41 -4.81
CA PHE A 171 -8.73 0.67 -3.84
C PHE A 171 -8.29 1.98 -4.48
N ASP A 172 -9.23 2.91 -4.71
CA ASP A 172 -8.97 4.16 -5.44
C ASP A 172 -9.61 5.36 -4.70
N PRO A 173 -9.08 5.73 -3.52
CA PRO A 173 -9.67 6.79 -2.69
C PRO A 173 -9.66 8.16 -3.37
N GLU A 174 -8.69 8.42 -4.24
CA GLU A 174 -8.57 9.69 -4.98
C GLU A 174 -9.34 9.70 -6.32
N LYS A 175 -9.98 8.58 -6.68
CA LYS A 175 -10.70 8.41 -7.95
C LYS A 175 -9.82 8.65 -9.18
N SER A 176 -8.56 8.30 -9.08
CA SER A 176 -7.55 8.46 -10.15
C SER A 176 -7.73 7.46 -11.29
N HIS A 177 -8.42 6.35 -11.05
CA HIS A 177 -8.58 5.23 -11.99
C HIS A 177 -10.04 5.02 -12.43
N MET A 178 -10.76 6.11 -12.76
CA MET A 178 -12.18 6.08 -13.14
C MET A 178 -12.49 5.18 -14.34
N GLN A 179 -11.51 4.91 -15.21
CA GLN A 179 -11.65 4.07 -16.40
C GLN A 179 -11.33 2.58 -16.14
N SER A 180 -10.93 2.23 -14.92
CA SER A 180 -10.63 0.84 -14.56
C SER A 180 -11.87 -0.04 -14.69
N LYS A 181 -11.67 -1.28 -15.18
CA LYS A 181 -12.72 -2.30 -15.32
C LYS A 181 -12.94 -3.11 -14.04
N HIS A 182 -12.05 -2.96 -13.06
CA HIS A 182 -12.13 -3.69 -11.79
C HIS A 182 -13.26 -3.16 -10.91
N THR A 183 -13.82 -4.04 -10.08
CA THR A 183 -14.64 -3.60 -8.94
C THR A 183 -13.81 -2.65 -8.10
N ARG A 184 -14.35 -1.47 -7.83
CA ARG A 184 -13.62 -0.40 -7.16
C ARG A 184 -14.31 0.03 -5.88
N ILE A 185 -13.49 0.29 -4.85
CA ILE A 185 -13.91 0.97 -3.63
C ILE A 185 -13.09 2.24 -3.45
N THR A 186 -13.69 3.25 -2.85
CA THR A 186 -13.02 4.51 -2.50
C THR A 186 -12.83 4.66 -0.99
N HIS A 187 -13.53 3.85 -0.23
CA HIS A 187 -13.45 3.78 1.23
C HIS A 187 -13.40 2.34 1.70
N TRP A 188 -12.60 2.07 2.72
CA TRP A 188 -12.48 0.74 3.32
C TRP A 188 -13.82 0.16 3.77
N SER A 189 -14.73 1.00 4.27
CA SER A 189 -16.07 0.59 4.72
C SER A 189 -16.94 -0.09 3.65
N GLU A 190 -16.60 0.05 2.37
CA GLU A 190 -17.31 -0.61 1.27
C GLU A 190 -16.94 -2.09 1.13
N LEU A 191 -15.75 -2.50 1.60
CA LEU A 191 -15.18 -3.82 1.38
C LEU A 191 -16.04 -4.97 1.96
N PRO A 192 -16.57 -4.91 3.20
CA PRO A 192 -17.34 -6.00 3.77
C PRO A 192 -18.59 -6.35 2.95
N MET A 193 -19.26 -5.37 2.37
CA MET A 193 -20.46 -5.60 1.54
C MET A 193 -20.15 -6.38 0.26
N LEU A 194 -19.01 -6.10 -0.38
CA LEU A 194 -18.57 -6.80 -1.58
C LEU A 194 -18.20 -8.26 -1.30
N ILE A 195 -17.74 -8.55 -0.09
CA ILE A 195 -17.31 -9.88 0.34
C ILE A 195 -18.50 -10.72 0.81
N SER A 196 -19.49 -10.12 1.48
CA SER A 196 -20.67 -10.81 2.02
C SER A 196 -21.57 -11.44 0.95
N GLY A 197 -21.54 -10.94 -0.27
CA GLY A 197 -22.32 -11.47 -1.39
C GLY A 197 -21.78 -12.78 -1.97
N GLN A 198 -20.71 -13.36 -1.42
CA GLN A 198 -20.00 -14.55 -1.92
C GLN A 198 -20.08 -15.76 -0.98
N ALA A 199 -20.86 -15.70 0.09
CA ALA A 199 -21.05 -16.80 1.04
C ALA A 199 -22.16 -17.75 0.62
#